data_84035a19a514769ef73516be38d7b0be
#
_entry.id   84035a19a514769ef73516be38d7b0be
#
_cell.length_a   1.000
_cell.length_b   1.000
_cell.length_c   1.000
_cell.angle_alpha   90.00
_cell.angle_beta   90.00
_cell.angle_gamma   90.00
#
_symmetry.space_group_name_H-M   'P 1'
#
loop_
_entity.id
_entity.type
_entity.pdbx_description
1 polymer ?
#
loop_
_entity_poly.entity_id
_entity_poly.type
_entity_poly.pdbx_seq_one_letter_code
_entity_poly.pdbx_strand_id
1 'polypeptide(L)'
;QGPDHAQRPGVTSRLALGVRYRGGAYLGWQSQPSGRTVQDALELALSKFAVQTVGTVCAGRTDTGVHGINQVVHLDTALSREPFSWVRGTNRYLPDDVAVQWCLPVGPDFHARNAARSRRYRYLLQESPVRPSLDAGLVGWVFRPLDLDAIRQAIAPLIGEHDFSSFRSIDCQAPSPVKTMYEIKVQRHGGLWCFDFHGSAFLHHMIRNLMGCFVAIGTGRQPPGWMAEVLAARDRKIAAPTFSANGLYFVGPQYDAHHAIPSPAMHLPWLGTCS
;
A
#
# COMPACT_ATOMS: atom_id res chain seq x y z
N GLN A 1 -39.27 -25.74 33.45
CA GLN A 1 -37.87 -26.11 33.22
C GLN A 1 -37.64 -26.05 31.72
N GLY A 2 -37.10 -24.93 31.21
CA GLY A 2 -36.68 -24.78 29.81
C GLY A 2 -35.23 -25.22 29.67
N PRO A 3 -34.83 -25.74 28.50
CA PRO A 3 -33.47 -26.23 28.29
C PRO A 3 -32.49 -25.07 28.26
N ASP A 4 -31.50 -25.20 29.11
CA ASP A 4 -30.30 -24.39 29.20
C ASP A 4 -29.54 -24.46 27.87
N HIS A 5 -29.60 -23.38 27.08
CA HIS A 5 -28.74 -23.20 25.90
C HIS A 5 -27.33 -22.87 26.37
N ALA A 6 -26.62 -23.87 26.87
CA ALA A 6 -25.20 -23.80 27.03
C ALA A 6 -24.57 -23.46 25.64
N GLN A 7 -24.16 -22.23 25.46
CA GLN A 7 -23.38 -21.81 24.29
C GLN A 7 -22.11 -22.67 24.24
N ARG A 8 -22.08 -23.57 23.25
CA ARG A 8 -20.82 -24.26 22.88
C ARG A 8 -19.78 -23.15 22.58
N PRO A 9 -18.54 -23.28 23.07
CA PRO A 9 -17.50 -22.33 22.70
C PRO A 9 -17.44 -22.30 21.17
N GLY A 10 -17.81 -21.15 20.59
CA GLY A 10 -17.96 -20.98 19.15
C GLY A 10 -16.62 -21.22 18.47
N VAL A 11 -16.63 -22.07 17.45
CA VAL A 11 -15.50 -22.24 16.53
C VAL A 11 -15.21 -20.86 15.94
N THR A 12 -14.07 -20.29 16.26
CA THR A 12 -13.63 -19.03 15.65
C THR A 12 -13.32 -19.29 14.17
N SER A 13 -13.91 -18.48 13.30
CA SER A 13 -13.59 -18.48 11.87
C SER A 13 -12.72 -17.28 11.54
N ARG A 14 -11.84 -17.44 10.55
CA ARG A 14 -11.01 -16.36 10.04
C ARG A 14 -11.64 -15.77 8.78
N LEU A 15 -11.70 -14.43 8.75
CA LEU A 15 -12.16 -13.66 7.60
C LEU A 15 -11.03 -12.82 7.06
N ALA A 16 -10.91 -12.75 5.73
CA ALA A 16 -10.09 -11.80 5.04
C ALA A 16 -10.96 -10.70 4.42
N LEU A 17 -10.52 -9.45 4.51
CA LEU A 17 -11.21 -8.30 3.95
C LEU A 17 -10.24 -7.49 3.09
N GLY A 18 -10.74 -7.00 1.95
CA GLY A 18 -10.05 -6.00 1.13
C GLY A 18 -10.53 -4.61 1.48
N VAL A 19 -9.59 -3.70 1.75
CA VAL A 19 -9.88 -2.33 2.19
C VAL A 19 -9.26 -1.34 1.21
N ARG A 20 -10.08 -0.36 0.77
CA ARG A 20 -9.64 0.75 -0.08
C ARG A 20 -9.74 2.04 0.73
N TYR A 21 -8.74 2.93 0.58
CA TYR A 21 -8.73 4.19 1.32
C TYR A 21 -7.92 5.29 0.65
N ARG A 22 -8.36 6.54 0.88
CA ARG A 22 -7.57 7.76 0.64
C ARG A 22 -6.81 8.11 1.91
N GLY A 23 -5.50 8.01 1.87
CA GLY A 23 -4.66 8.15 3.07
C GLY A 23 -4.43 9.60 3.54
N GLY A 24 -4.86 10.61 2.76
CA GLY A 24 -4.52 12.02 3.01
C GLY A 24 -4.95 12.59 4.36
N ALA A 25 -6.04 12.08 4.94
CA ALA A 25 -6.54 12.50 6.25
C ALA A 25 -5.96 11.71 7.43
N TYR A 26 -5.12 10.69 7.17
CA TYR A 26 -4.68 9.71 8.17
C TYR A 26 -3.19 9.78 8.44
N LEU A 27 -2.80 9.45 9.67
CA LEU A 27 -1.41 9.29 10.11
C LEU A 27 -0.86 7.89 9.75
N GLY A 28 -1.16 7.42 8.54
CA GLY A 28 -0.80 6.10 8.04
C GLY A 28 -1.80 5.01 8.43
N TRP A 29 -1.41 3.77 8.16
CA TRP A 29 -2.25 2.60 8.46
C TRP A 29 -2.27 2.25 9.95
N GLN A 30 -1.09 2.11 10.57
CA GLN A 30 -0.91 1.52 11.90
C GLN A 30 -1.55 2.33 13.01
N SER A 31 -2.38 1.69 13.82
CA SER A 31 -2.99 2.27 15.03
C SER A 31 -1.96 2.98 15.91
N GLN A 32 -2.33 4.16 16.38
CA GLN A 32 -1.53 5.05 17.20
C GLN A 32 -2.41 5.69 18.30
N PRO A 33 -1.81 6.20 19.39
CA PRO A 33 -2.59 6.82 20.48
C PRO A 33 -3.49 7.98 20.05
N SER A 34 -3.19 8.62 18.92
CA SER A 34 -4.02 9.69 18.35
C SER A 34 -5.38 9.22 17.84
N GLY A 35 -5.56 7.92 17.55
CA GLY A 35 -6.75 7.35 16.93
C GLY A 35 -7.02 7.82 15.49
N ARG A 36 -6.05 8.49 14.85
CA ARG A 36 -6.18 9.10 13.51
C ARG A 36 -5.54 8.27 12.41
N THR A 37 -5.72 6.95 12.46
CA THR A 37 -5.17 6.02 11.46
C THR A 37 -6.27 5.26 10.74
N VAL A 38 -5.93 4.68 9.58
CA VAL A 38 -6.89 3.87 8.82
C VAL A 38 -7.32 2.63 9.61
N GLN A 39 -6.40 2.00 10.33
CA GLN A 39 -6.69 0.85 11.20
C GLN A 39 -7.68 1.21 12.30
N ASP A 40 -7.50 2.35 12.96
CA ASP A 40 -8.41 2.81 14.02
C ASP A 40 -9.83 3.03 13.47
N ALA A 41 -9.96 3.66 12.29
CA ALA A 41 -11.25 3.86 11.63
C ALA A 41 -11.91 2.53 11.24
N LEU A 42 -11.13 1.59 10.68
CA LEU A 42 -11.64 0.27 10.29
C LEU A 42 -12.08 -0.55 11.49
N GLU A 43 -11.26 -0.65 12.52
CA GLU A 43 -11.55 -1.46 13.71
C GLU A 43 -12.73 -0.90 14.52
N LEU A 44 -12.87 0.42 14.57
CA LEU A 44 -14.05 1.06 15.15
C LEU A 44 -15.33 0.69 14.41
N ALA A 45 -15.31 0.73 13.08
CA ALA A 45 -16.46 0.38 12.24
C ALA A 45 -16.81 -1.12 12.33
N LEU A 46 -15.80 -1.99 12.28
CA LEU A 46 -15.96 -3.42 12.47
C LEU A 46 -16.55 -3.76 13.84
N SER A 47 -16.04 -3.10 14.89
CA SER A 47 -16.48 -3.31 16.27
C SER A 47 -17.94 -2.88 16.48
N LYS A 48 -18.35 -1.76 15.86
CA LYS A 48 -19.76 -1.33 15.87
C LYS A 48 -20.67 -2.33 15.15
N PHE A 49 -20.24 -2.81 13.99
CA PHE A 49 -21.01 -3.82 13.25
C PHE A 49 -21.09 -5.15 14.02
N ALA A 50 -19.98 -5.61 14.57
CA ALA A 50 -19.90 -6.88 15.30
C ALA A 50 -20.53 -6.82 16.71
N VAL A 51 -20.77 -5.62 17.25
CA VAL A 51 -21.19 -5.39 18.64
C VAL A 51 -20.20 -6.00 19.66
N GLN A 52 -18.94 -6.02 19.28
CA GLN A 52 -17.80 -6.48 20.10
C GLN A 52 -16.50 -5.91 19.57
N THR A 53 -15.47 -5.85 20.40
CA THR A 53 -14.14 -5.39 19.95
C THR A 53 -13.57 -6.33 18.88
N VAL A 54 -13.15 -5.75 17.75
CA VAL A 54 -12.52 -6.45 16.63
C VAL A 54 -11.16 -5.83 16.36
N GLY A 55 -10.12 -6.67 16.40
CA GLY A 55 -8.77 -6.31 15.96
C GLY A 55 -8.46 -6.90 14.59
N THR A 56 -7.56 -6.25 13.86
CA THR A 56 -7.17 -6.67 12.51
C THR A 56 -5.66 -6.77 12.33
N VAL A 57 -5.24 -7.64 11.42
CA VAL A 57 -3.85 -7.76 10.99
C VAL A 57 -3.77 -7.45 9.50
N CYS A 58 -2.96 -6.45 9.11
CA CYS A 58 -2.82 -6.04 7.72
C CYS A 58 -1.66 -6.72 6.99
N ALA A 59 -1.74 -6.76 5.66
CA ALA A 59 -0.70 -7.28 4.77
C ALA A 59 0.56 -6.40 4.73
N GLY A 60 0.38 -5.08 4.82
CA GLY A 60 1.47 -4.12 4.81
C GLY A 60 1.05 -2.79 5.41
N ARG A 61 1.93 -2.17 6.17
CA ARG A 61 1.71 -0.82 6.70
C ARG A 61 1.95 0.20 5.59
N THR A 62 1.16 1.26 5.58
CA THR A 62 1.38 2.42 4.71
C THR A 62 1.66 3.65 5.56
N ASP A 63 2.50 4.55 5.04
CA ASP A 63 2.90 5.78 5.72
C ASP A 63 1.76 6.82 5.73
N THR A 64 1.93 7.88 6.52
CA THR A 64 1.07 9.06 6.50
C THR A 64 0.86 9.56 5.07
N GLY A 65 -0.39 9.73 4.67
CA GLY A 65 -0.79 10.25 3.35
C GLY A 65 -0.81 9.22 2.21
N VAL A 66 -0.29 8.01 2.41
CA VAL A 66 -0.29 6.94 1.40
C VAL A 66 -1.67 6.32 1.28
N HIS A 67 -2.11 6.09 0.04
CA HIS A 67 -3.42 5.51 -0.28
C HIS A 67 -3.34 3.98 -0.38
N GLY A 68 -4.50 3.31 -0.29
CA GLY A 68 -4.63 1.87 -0.49
C GLY A 68 -5.69 1.55 -1.52
N ILE A 69 -5.36 0.71 -2.50
CA ILE A 69 -6.32 0.21 -3.50
C ILE A 69 -6.93 -1.10 -3.01
N ASN A 70 -6.10 -2.01 -2.51
CA ASN A 70 -6.52 -3.29 -1.97
C ASN A 70 -5.60 -3.70 -0.81
N GLN A 71 -5.67 -2.97 0.29
CA GLN A 71 -5.10 -3.46 1.54
C GLN A 71 -5.87 -4.70 1.97
N VAL A 72 -5.17 -5.77 2.32
CA VAL A 72 -5.79 -6.99 2.83
C VAL A 72 -5.56 -7.07 4.33
N VAL A 73 -6.64 -7.30 5.06
CA VAL A 73 -6.60 -7.59 6.49
C VAL A 73 -7.25 -8.93 6.79
N HIS A 74 -6.88 -9.56 7.91
CA HIS A 74 -7.67 -10.65 8.46
C HIS A 74 -8.11 -10.33 9.88
N LEU A 75 -9.20 -10.95 10.28
CA LEU A 75 -9.71 -10.95 11.64
C LEU A 75 -10.24 -12.35 12.00
N ASP A 76 -10.28 -12.64 13.29
CA ASP A 76 -10.90 -13.84 13.82
C ASP A 76 -12.22 -13.48 14.51
N THR A 77 -13.27 -14.26 14.28
CA THR A 77 -14.59 -14.01 14.84
C THR A 77 -15.34 -15.30 15.14
N ALA A 78 -16.13 -15.30 16.21
CA ALA A 78 -17.09 -16.36 16.51
C ALA A 78 -18.48 -16.08 15.89
N LEU A 79 -18.67 -14.93 15.25
CA LEU A 79 -19.94 -14.56 14.65
C LEU A 79 -20.12 -15.25 13.31
N SER A 80 -21.25 -15.97 13.17
CA SER A 80 -21.67 -16.55 11.91
C SER A 80 -22.56 -15.55 11.17
N ARG A 81 -22.00 -14.86 10.19
CA ARG A 81 -22.69 -13.91 9.31
C ARG A 81 -22.23 -14.10 7.88
N GLU A 82 -23.14 -13.84 6.93
CA GLU A 82 -22.80 -13.83 5.51
C GLU A 82 -21.66 -12.86 5.21
N PRO A 83 -20.66 -13.24 4.40
CA PRO A 83 -19.50 -12.40 4.10
C PRO A 83 -19.87 -10.99 3.61
N PHE A 84 -20.88 -10.88 2.74
CA PHE A 84 -21.32 -9.58 2.23
C PHE A 84 -21.98 -8.69 3.30
N SER A 85 -22.49 -9.28 4.38
CA SER A 85 -22.99 -8.53 5.53
C SER A 85 -21.87 -7.78 6.24
N TRP A 86 -20.65 -8.35 6.30
CA TRP A 86 -19.48 -7.68 6.83
C TRP A 86 -19.09 -6.47 5.98
N VAL A 87 -19.19 -6.56 4.65
CA VAL A 87 -18.93 -5.45 3.74
C VAL A 87 -19.94 -4.31 3.99
N ARG A 88 -21.23 -4.59 3.86
CA ARG A 88 -22.28 -3.58 3.99
C ARG A 88 -22.36 -2.98 5.40
N GLY A 89 -22.30 -3.85 6.40
CA GLY A 89 -22.44 -3.44 7.80
C GLY A 89 -21.28 -2.58 8.27
N THR A 90 -20.04 -2.92 7.90
CA THR A 90 -18.87 -2.15 8.24
C THR A 90 -18.87 -0.80 7.52
N ASN A 91 -19.15 -0.79 6.21
CA ASN A 91 -19.20 0.44 5.41
C ASN A 91 -20.22 1.46 5.91
N ARG A 92 -21.28 1.02 6.59
CA ARG A 92 -22.24 1.94 7.23
C ARG A 92 -21.61 2.84 8.30
N TYR A 93 -20.54 2.37 8.95
CA TYR A 93 -19.86 3.08 10.04
C TYR A 93 -18.52 3.67 9.65
N LEU A 94 -18.03 3.37 8.43
CA LEU A 94 -16.80 3.94 7.91
C LEU A 94 -17.03 5.35 7.36
N PRO A 95 -16.00 6.24 7.44
CA PRO A 95 -16.01 7.49 6.72
C PRO A 95 -15.89 7.26 5.20
N ASP A 96 -16.25 8.27 4.40
CA ASP A 96 -16.34 8.17 2.93
C ASP A 96 -15.00 7.89 2.24
N ASP A 97 -13.89 8.13 2.91
CA ASP A 97 -12.55 7.90 2.38
C ASP A 97 -11.97 6.52 2.72
N VAL A 98 -12.73 5.65 3.40
CA VAL A 98 -12.37 4.25 3.69
C VAL A 98 -13.55 3.34 3.37
N ALA A 99 -13.31 2.26 2.61
CA ALA A 99 -14.37 1.29 2.32
C ALA A 99 -13.83 -0.15 2.27
N VAL A 100 -14.56 -1.07 2.85
CA VAL A 100 -14.39 -2.52 2.65
C VAL A 100 -14.98 -2.88 1.30
N GLN A 101 -14.18 -3.52 0.44
CA GLN A 101 -14.56 -3.87 -0.92
C GLN A 101 -15.11 -5.30 -1.02
N TRP A 102 -14.56 -6.20 -0.24
CA TRP A 102 -14.93 -7.61 -0.20
C TRP A 102 -14.60 -8.22 1.16
N CYS A 103 -15.26 -9.33 1.47
CA CYS A 103 -14.99 -10.17 2.63
C CYS A 103 -15.11 -11.64 2.22
N LEU A 104 -14.16 -12.47 2.67
CA LEU A 104 -14.12 -13.90 2.39
C LEU A 104 -13.76 -14.69 3.65
N PRO A 105 -14.39 -15.84 3.90
CA PRO A 105 -13.86 -16.82 4.84
C PRO A 105 -12.57 -17.42 4.28
N VAL A 106 -11.56 -17.57 5.13
CA VAL A 106 -10.25 -18.13 4.77
C VAL A 106 -9.84 -19.20 5.78
N GLY A 107 -8.92 -20.08 5.39
CA GLY A 107 -8.38 -21.10 6.26
C GLY A 107 -7.61 -20.52 7.46
N PRO A 108 -7.44 -21.28 8.54
CA PRO A 108 -6.73 -20.84 9.75
C PRO A 108 -5.23 -20.58 9.48
N ASP A 109 -4.69 -21.13 8.41
CA ASP A 109 -3.32 -20.94 7.93
C ASP A 109 -3.11 -19.60 7.21
N PHE A 110 -4.20 -18.93 6.79
CA PHE A 110 -4.09 -17.61 6.16
C PHE A 110 -3.67 -16.55 7.19
N HIS A 111 -2.59 -15.83 6.87
CA HIS A 111 -2.14 -14.67 7.63
C HIS A 111 -1.86 -13.53 6.66
N ALA A 112 -2.59 -12.42 6.76
CA ALA A 112 -2.54 -11.33 5.79
C ALA A 112 -1.11 -10.83 5.47
N ARG A 113 -0.24 -10.77 6.46
CA ARG A 113 1.15 -10.33 6.28
C ARG A 113 2.09 -11.46 5.88
N ASN A 114 2.03 -12.60 6.59
CA ASN A 114 3.05 -13.65 6.47
C ASN A 114 2.82 -14.55 5.25
N ALA A 115 1.56 -14.74 4.83
CA ALA A 115 1.23 -15.51 3.63
C ALA A 115 1.45 -14.69 2.33
N ALA A 116 1.66 -13.38 2.41
CA ALA A 116 1.91 -12.56 1.24
C ALA A 116 3.27 -12.85 0.61
N ARG A 117 3.28 -13.27 -0.66
CA ARG A 117 4.48 -13.60 -1.45
C ARG A 117 5.18 -12.36 -1.97
N SER A 118 4.39 -11.35 -2.34
CA SER A 118 4.90 -10.08 -2.86
C SER A 118 3.92 -8.94 -2.57
N ARG A 119 4.34 -7.71 -2.86
CA ARG A 119 3.53 -6.49 -2.75
C ARG A 119 3.69 -5.68 -4.01
N ARG A 120 2.61 -4.98 -4.38
CA ARG A 120 2.60 -4.03 -5.49
C ARG A 120 2.26 -2.65 -5.00
N TYR A 121 2.95 -1.67 -5.56
CA TYR A 121 2.69 -0.25 -5.36
C TYR A 121 2.62 0.46 -6.69
N ARG A 122 1.88 1.55 -6.74
CA ARG A 122 1.85 2.50 -7.85
C ARG A 122 2.15 3.88 -7.34
N TYR A 123 2.98 4.62 -8.06
CA TYR A 123 3.18 6.04 -7.82
C TYR A 123 2.68 6.83 -9.02
N LEU A 124 1.78 7.80 -8.77
CA LEU A 124 1.25 8.72 -9.77
C LEU A 124 1.94 10.07 -9.60
N LEU A 125 2.55 10.56 -10.68
CA LEU A 125 3.31 11.80 -10.70
C LEU A 125 2.80 12.70 -11.81
N GLN A 126 2.33 13.89 -11.45
CA GLN A 126 1.91 14.92 -12.39
C GLN A 126 3.12 15.79 -12.77
N GLU A 127 3.48 15.77 -14.06
CA GLU A 127 4.40 16.73 -14.67
C GLU A 127 3.59 17.92 -15.20
N SER A 128 3.74 19.08 -14.59
CA SER A 128 2.99 20.28 -14.97
C SER A 128 3.68 21.52 -14.42
N PRO A 129 3.77 22.63 -15.18
CA PRO A 129 4.31 23.87 -14.67
C PRO A 129 3.49 24.46 -13.52
N VAL A 130 2.23 24.08 -13.39
CA VAL A 130 1.32 24.51 -12.32
C VAL A 130 0.98 23.32 -11.41
N ARG A 131 0.98 23.56 -10.11
CA ARG A 131 0.64 22.53 -9.12
C ARG A 131 -0.75 21.92 -9.34
N PRO A 132 -0.95 20.64 -9.01
CA PRO A 132 -2.28 20.02 -9.02
C PRO A 132 -3.27 20.78 -8.12
N SER A 133 -4.54 20.82 -8.53
CA SER A 133 -5.63 21.38 -7.72
C SER A 133 -6.73 20.35 -7.52
N LEU A 134 -7.37 19.85 -8.59
CA LEU A 134 -8.40 18.79 -8.50
C LEU A 134 -7.81 17.48 -8.00
N ASP A 135 -6.58 17.17 -8.41
CA ASP A 135 -5.84 15.97 -8.03
C ASP A 135 -4.91 16.20 -6.82
N ALA A 136 -5.06 17.34 -6.14
CA ALA A 136 -4.28 17.65 -4.95
C ALA A 136 -4.43 16.56 -3.88
N GLY A 137 -3.29 16.05 -3.39
CA GLY A 137 -3.26 14.93 -2.43
C GLY A 137 -3.43 13.54 -3.07
N LEU A 138 -3.65 13.44 -4.38
CA LEU A 138 -3.83 12.18 -5.12
C LEU A 138 -2.66 11.85 -6.04
N VAL A 139 -1.84 12.85 -6.37
CA VAL A 139 -0.65 12.72 -7.23
C VAL A 139 0.54 13.42 -6.58
N GLY A 140 1.75 12.93 -6.83
CA GLY A 140 2.96 13.72 -6.66
C GLY A 140 3.05 14.77 -7.76
N TRP A 141 3.92 15.74 -7.59
CA TRP A 141 4.06 16.83 -8.55
C TRP A 141 5.52 17.16 -8.83
N VAL A 142 5.79 17.41 -10.10
CA VAL A 142 7.06 17.98 -10.58
C VAL A 142 6.75 19.05 -11.62
N PHE A 143 7.41 20.21 -11.50
CA PHE A 143 7.18 21.33 -12.42
C PHE A 143 8.12 21.32 -13.63
N ARG A 144 9.21 20.55 -13.56
CA ARG A 144 10.18 20.40 -14.66
C ARG A 144 9.85 19.17 -15.49
N PRO A 145 10.06 19.21 -16.81
CA PRO A 145 9.96 18.05 -17.68
C PRO A 145 10.89 16.93 -17.22
N LEU A 146 10.43 15.70 -17.40
CA LEU A 146 11.17 14.47 -17.08
C LEU A 146 11.61 13.76 -18.36
N ASP A 147 12.81 13.23 -18.35
CA ASP A 147 13.37 12.39 -19.41
C ASP A 147 13.01 10.91 -19.13
N LEU A 148 12.14 10.35 -19.99
CA LEU A 148 11.69 8.95 -19.87
C LEU A 148 12.82 7.96 -20.07
N ASP A 149 13.73 8.21 -21.01
CA ASP A 149 14.82 7.28 -21.31
C ASP A 149 15.86 7.26 -20.19
N ALA A 150 16.16 8.42 -19.60
CA ALA A 150 17.01 8.50 -18.42
C ALA A 150 16.42 7.73 -17.25
N ILE A 151 15.11 7.86 -17.00
CA ILE A 151 14.40 7.11 -15.95
C ILE A 151 14.44 5.60 -16.23
N ARG A 152 14.17 5.16 -17.46
CA ARG A 152 14.24 3.74 -17.85
C ARG A 152 15.62 3.13 -17.62
N GLN A 153 16.68 3.87 -17.96
CA GLN A 153 18.06 3.43 -17.70
C GLN A 153 18.34 3.27 -16.20
N ALA A 154 17.78 4.15 -15.38
CA ALA A 154 17.94 4.11 -13.93
C ALA A 154 17.20 2.94 -13.25
N ILE A 155 16.24 2.30 -13.92
CA ILE A 155 15.49 1.16 -13.40
C ILE A 155 16.37 -0.11 -13.39
N ALA A 156 17.14 -0.35 -14.43
CA ALA A 156 17.86 -1.60 -14.63
C ALA A 156 18.69 -2.09 -13.42
N PRO A 157 19.49 -1.25 -12.74
CA PRO A 157 20.30 -1.69 -11.60
C PRO A 157 19.49 -2.07 -10.37
N LEU A 158 18.21 -1.70 -10.29
CA LEU A 158 17.35 -1.95 -9.13
C LEU A 158 16.67 -3.32 -9.18
N ILE A 159 16.62 -3.96 -10.34
CA ILE A 159 15.94 -5.24 -10.52
C ILE A 159 16.78 -6.37 -9.94
N GLY A 160 16.13 -7.29 -9.24
CA GLY A 160 16.76 -8.41 -8.56
C GLY A 160 16.87 -8.24 -7.06
N GLU A 161 17.65 -9.11 -6.42
CA GLU A 161 17.90 -9.05 -4.99
C GLU A 161 19.07 -8.10 -4.68
N HIS A 162 18.79 -7.11 -3.86
CA HIS A 162 19.75 -6.07 -3.47
C HIS A 162 19.58 -5.66 -2.01
N ASP A 163 20.62 -5.09 -1.45
CA ASP A 163 20.58 -4.33 -0.21
C ASP A 163 20.10 -2.89 -0.50
N PHE A 164 18.86 -2.58 -0.09
CA PHE A 164 18.23 -1.27 -0.30
C PHE A 164 18.44 -0.29 0.86
N SER A 165 19.52 -0.42 1.62
CA SER A 165 19.82 0.48 2.76
C SER A 165 19.82 1.95 2.38
N SER A 166 20.29 2.32 1.17
CA SER A 166 20.26 3.71 0.68
C SER A 166 18.86 4.30 0.53
N PHE A 167 17.83 3.44 0.45
CA PHE A 167 16.43 3.85 0.30
C PHE A 167 15.60 3.60 1.55
N ARG A 168 16.24 3.22 2.66
CA ARG A 168 15.62 2.90 3.93
C ARG A 168 15.50 4.14 4.81
N SER A 169 14.30 4.37 5.40
CA SER A 169 14.14 5.38 6.45
C SER A 169 14.94 4.99 7.71
N ILE A 170 15.43 5.96 8.44
CA ILE A 170 16.13 5.75 9.72
C ILE A 170 15.23 5.03 10.75
N ASP A 171 13.93 5.28 10.71
CA ASP A 171 12.94 4.68 11.62
C ASP A 171 12.45 3.29 11.16
N CYS A 172 13.04 2.73 10.12
CA CYS A 172 12.61 1.44 9.57
C CYS A 172 12.95 0.29 10.49
N GLN A 173 11.93 -0.45 10.94
CA GLN A 173 12.06 -1.60 11.84
C GLN A 173 12.25 -2.94 11.12
N ALA A 174 12.40 -2.95 9.78
CA ALA A 174 12.61 -4.18 9.04
C ALA A 174 13.91 -4.87 9.47
N PRO A 175 13.92 -6.20 9.73
CA PRO A 175 15.09 -6.90 10.23
C PRO A 175 16.23 -6.98 9.19
N SER A 176 15.90 -6.95 7.90
CA SER A 176 16.87 -7.00 6.81
C SER A 176 16.58 -5.94 5.76
N PRO A 177 17.60 -5.19 5.29
CA PRO A 177 17.48 -4.26 4.17
C PRO A 177 17.45 -4.96 2.81
N VAL A 178 17.77 -6.26 2.75
CA VAL A 178 17.78 -7.03 1.50
C VAL A 178 16.35 -7.35 1.07
N LYS A 179 16.03 -6.96 -0.16
CA LYS A 179 14.73 -7.21 -0.79
C LYS A 179 14.93 -7.59 -2.26
N THR A 180 13.94 -8.27 -2.83
CA THR A 180 13.94 -8.57 -4.26
C THR A 180 12.95 -7.66 -4.95
N MET A 181 13.45 -6.83 -5.87
CA MET A 181 12.63 -6.04 -6.79
C MET A 181 12.39 -6.87 -8.05
N TYR A 182 11.16 -7.33 -8.26
CA TYR A 182 10.82 -8.15 -9.42
C TYR A 182 10.62 -7.31 -10.67
N GLU A 183 10.00 -6.14 -10.53
CA GLU A 183 9.66 -5.29 -11.66
C GLU A 183 9.48 -3.83 -11.22
N ILE A 184 9.92 -2.91 -12.08
CA ILE A 184 9.55 -1.50 -12.07
C ILE A 184 9.15 -1.14 -13.49
N LYS A 185 7.91 -0.68 -13.68
CA LYS A 185 7.42 -0.14 -14.95
C LYS A 185 7.21 1.35 -14.84
N VAL A 186 7.52 2.07 -15.91
CA VAL A 186 7.20 3.49 -16.03
C VAL A 186 6.45 3.73 -17.35
N GLN A 187 5.33 4.40 -17.25
CA GLN A 187 4.49 4.80 -18.38
C GLN A 187 4.17 6.29 -18.26
N ARG A 188 4.02 6.95 -19.40
CA ARG A 188 3.65 8.36 -19.48
C ARG A 188 2.39 8.53 -20.34
N HIS A 189 1.41 9.23 -19.80
CA HIS A 189 0.17 9.59 -20.48
C HIS A 189 -0.02 11.10 -20.39
N GLY A 190 0.43 11.81 -21.43
CA GLY A 190 0.48 13.28 -21.38
C GLY A 190 1.39 13.78 -20.26
N GLY A 191 0.84 14.55 -19.34
CA GLY A 191 1.57 15.03 -18.14
C GLY A 191 1.52 14.08 -16.96
N LEU A 192 0.81 12.96 -17.03
CA LEU A 192 0.71 11.99 -15.95
C LEU A 192 1.71 10.86 -16.17
N TRP A 193 2.54 10.62 -15.15
CA TRP A 193 3.50 9.53 -15.07
C TRP A 193 3.00 8.47 -14.10
N CYS A 194 3.09 7.21 -14.48
CA CYS A 194 2.71 6.06 -13.69
C CYS A 194 3.94 5.17 -13.48
N PHE A 195 4.34 4.98 -12.23
CA PHE A 195 5.41 4.06 -11.83
C PHE A 195 4.79 2.89 -11.09
N ASP A 196 4.95 1.68 -11.59
CA ASP A 196 4.52 0.46 -10.94
C ASP A 196 5.72 -0.28 -10.35
N PHE A 197 5.62 -0.65 -9.08
CA PHE A 197 6.64 -1.38 -8.34
C PHE A 197 6.09 -2.73 -7.90
N HIS A 198 6.84 -3.80 -8.17
CA HIS A 198 6.55 -5.14 -7.70
C HIS A 198 7.78 -5.73 -7.04
N GLY A 199 7.67 -6.12 -5.78
CA GLY A 199 8.78 -6.67 -5.01
C GLY A 199 8.35 -7.63 -3.92
N SER A 200 9.30 -8.37 -3.36
CA SER A 200 9.06 -9.31 -2.26
C SER A 200 8.50 -8.60 -1.01
N ALA A 201 9.10 -7.47 -0.68
CA ALA A 201 8.67 -6.55 0.37
C ALA A 201 9.34 -5.19 0.14
N PHE A 202 8.92 -4.17 0.89
CA PHE A 202 9.46 -2.82 0.81
C PHE A 202 9.85 -2.34 2.21
N LEU A 203 10.94 -1.58 2.28
CA LEU A 203 11.37 -0.90 3.49
C LEU A 203 10.54 0.37 3.70
N HIS A 204 10.51 0.86 4.93
CA HIS A 204 9.87 2.14 5.25
C HIS A 204 10.45 3.26 4.37
N HIS A 205 9.60 4.04 3.73
CA HIS A 205 9.89 5.09 2.75
C HIS A 205 10.61 4.65 1.46
N MET A 206 10.85 3.37 1.24
CA MET A 206 11.69 2.89 0.13
C MET A 206 11.23 3.43 -1.23
N ILE A 207 9.95 3.30 -1.56
CA ILE A 207 9.45 3.76 -2.87
C ILE A 207 9.54 5.28 -2.99
N ARG A 208 9.23 6.02 -1.94
CA ARG A 208 9.32 7.48 -1.93
C ARG A 208 10.76 7.97 -2.07
N ASN A 209 11.73 7.24 -1.50
CA ASN A 209 13.16 7.53 -1.67
C ASN A 209 13.63 7.20 -3.09
N LEU A 210 13.16 6.10 -3.68
CA LEU A 210 13.38 5.78 -5.09
C LEU A 210 12.78 6.86 -6.00
N MET A 211 11.57 7.32 -5.74
CA MET A 211 10.92 8.38 -6.51
C MET A 211 11.71 9.69 -6.47
N GLY A 212 12.26 10.06 -5.31
CA GLY A 212 13.16 11.23 -5.21
C GLY A 212 14.37 11.11 -6.15
N CYS A 213 14.96 9.92 -6.23
CA CYS A 213 16.07 9.64 -7.12
C CYS A 213 15.64 9.64 -8.60
N PHE A 214 14.49 9.03 -8.94
CA PHE A 214 13.96 9.08 -10.31
C PHE A 214 13.66 10.49 -10.78
N VAL A 215 13.11 11.34 -9.92
CA VAL A 215 12.87 12.76 -10.24
C VAL A 215 14.18 13.51 -10.42
N ALA A 216 15.21 13.27 -9.60
CA ALA A 216 16.52 13.88 -9.76
C ALA A 216 17.18 13.50 -11.10
N ILE A 217 17.05 12.24 -11.52
CA ILE A 217 17.56 11.74 -12.79
C ILE A 217 16.72 12.26 -13.95
N GLY A 218 15.39 12.15 -13.88
CA GLY A 218 14.48 12.58 -14.93
C GLY A 218 14.57 14.07 -15.24
N THR A 219 14.86 14.90 -14.24
CA THR A 219 15.07 16.35 -14.42
C THR A 219 16.50 16.73 -14.85
N GLY A 220 17.39 15.74 -15.03
CA GLY A 220 18.78 15.94 -15.44
C GLY A 220 19.70 16.47 -14.31
N ARG A 221 19.25 16.52 -13.07
CA ARG A 221 20.11 16.90 -11.92
C ARG A 221 21.17 15.85 -11.60
N GLN A 222 20.87 14.59 -11.92
CA GLN A 222 21.78 13.46 -11.79
C GLN A 222 21.74 12.61 -13.07
N PRO A 223 22.86 11.98 -13.47
CA PRO A 223 22.87 11.06 -14.61
C PRO A 223 22.17 9.75 -14.27
N PRO A 224 21.71 8.97 -15.28
CA PRO A 224 21.05 7.68 -15.04
C PRO A 224 21.89 6.70 -14.20
N GLY A 225 23.21 6.66 -14.42
CA GLY A 225 24.15 5.80 -13.68
C GLY A 225 24.22 6.07 -12.18
N TRP A 226 23.83 7.26 -11.75
CA TRP A 226 23.81 7.62 -10.33
C TRP A 226 22.91 6.70 -9.48
N MET A 227 21.84 6.14 -10.05
CA MET A 227 20.99 5.17 -9.32
C MET A 227 21.79 3.95 -8.86
N ALA A 228 22.66 3.41 -9.71
CA ALA A 228 23.53 2.29 -9.34
C ALA A 228 24.53 2.67 -8.25
N GLU A 229 25.08 3.88 -8.32
CA GLU A 229 25.99 4.40 -7.30
C GLU A 229 25.30 4.53 -5.94
N VAL A 230 24.09 5.10 -5.92
CA VAL A 230 23.25 5.20 -4.70
C VAL A 230 22.96 3.84 -4.11
N LEU A 231 22.55 2.87 -4.95
CA LEU A 231 22.28 1.49 -4.49
C LEU A 231 23.54 0.84 -3.86
N ALA A 232 24.68 0.96 -4.53
CA ALA A 232 25.95 0.39 -4.09
C ALA A 232 26.48 1.03 -2.78
N ALA A 233 26.18 2.30 -2.56
CA ALA A 233 26.67 3.04 -1.41
C ALA A 233 26.11 2.56 -0.07
N ARG A 234 24.91 1.96 -0.06
CA ARG A 234 24.18 1.52 1.15
C ARG A 234 24.08 2.62 2.22
N ASP A 235 24.00 3.85 1.80
CA ASP A 235 23.94 5.05 2.64
C ASP A 235 22.75 5.93 2.23
N ARG A 236 21.81 6.12 3.15
CA ARG A 236 20.61 6.96 2.92
C ARG A 236 20.98 8.41 2.58
N LYS A 237 22.10 8.92 3.06
CA LYS A 237 22.52 10.30 2.87
C LYS A 237 22.90 10.63 1.41
N ILE A 238 23.25 9.63 0.62
CA ILE A 238 23.64 9.79 -0.79
C ILE A 238 22.40 9.88 -1.68
N ALA A 239 21.30 9.26 -1.29
CA ALA A 239 20.04 9.28 -2.03
C ALA A 239 19.37 10.67 -1.95
N ALA A 240 18.49 10.94 -2.91
CA ALA A 240 17.67 12.14 -2.91
C ALA A 240 16.74 12.22 -1.66
N PRO A 241 16.24 13.43 -1.32
CA PRO A 241 15.23 13.59 -0.30
C PRO A 241 13.99 12.70 -0.56
N THR A 242 13.32 12.28 0.52
CA THR A 242 12.08 11.51 0.45
C THR A 242 11.02 12.29 -0.32
N PHE A 243 10.45 11.68 -1.36
CA PHE A 243 9.44 12.34 -2.19
C PHE A 243 8.05 12.27 -1.54
N SER A 244 7.11 13.08 -2.05
CA SER A 244 5.76 13.19 -1.49
C SER A 244 5.03 11.85 -1.38
N ALA A 245 4.24 11.65 -0.33
CA ALA A 245 3.36 10.50 -0.18
C ALA A 245 2.10 10.59 -1.07
N ASN A 246 1.71 11.78 -1.52
CA ASN A 246 0.43 12.05 -2.17
C ASN A 246 0.15 11.18 -3.40
N GLY A 247 1.18 10.82 -4.15
CA GLY A 247 1.04 9.98 -5.34
C GLY A 247 1.19 8.48 -5.08
N LEU A 248 1.46 8.04 -3.86
CA LEU A 248 1.75 6.64 -3.56
C LEU A 248 0.50 5.85 -3.18
N TYR A 249 0.31 4.73 -3.86
CA TYR A 249 -0.80 3.79 -3.67
C TYR A 249 -0.28 2.39 -3.39
N PHE A 250 -0.68 1.82 -2.27
CA PHE A 250 -0.53 0.39 -2.02
C PHE A 250 -1.56 -0.35 -2.86
N VAL A 251 -1.13 -0.98 -3.95
CA VAL A 251 -2.03 -1.72 -4.85
C VAL A 251 -2.51 -2.98 -4.16
N GLY A 252 -1.64 -3.66 -3.43
CA GLY A 252 -2.00 -4.79 -2.59
C GLY A 252 -0.93 -5.87 -2.53
N PRO A 253 -1.13 -6.86 -1.65
CA PRO A 253 -0.34 -8.06 -1.57
C PRO A 253 -0.75 -9.08 -2.63
N GLN A 254 0.13 -10.01 -2.94
CA GLN A 254 -0.17 -11.22 -3.71
C GLN A 254 0.02 -12.45 -2.82
N TYR A 255 -0.91 -13.38 -2.93
CA TYR A 255 -0.92 -14.63 -2.18
C TYR A 255 -0.92 -15.83 -3.13
N ASP A 256 -0.61 -17.01 -2.59
CA ASP A 256 -0.78 -18.25 -3.31
C ASP A 256 -2.25 -18.46 -3.72
N ALA A 257 -2.48 -19.04 -4.89
CA ALA A 257 -3.80 -19.16 -5.51
C ALA A 257 -4.82 -19.93 -4.64
N HIS A 258 -4.35 -20.86 -3.79
CA HIS A 258 -5.23 -21.66 -2.92
C HIS A 258 -5.98 -20.82 -1.87
N HIS A 259 -5.48 -19.63 -1.52
CA HIS A 259 -6.20 -18.73 -0.61
C HIS A 259 -7.37 -18.00 -1.28
N ALA A 260 -7.47 -18.05 -2.61
CA ALA A 260 -8.53 -17.42 -3.42
C ALA A 260 -8.78 -15.93 -3.10
N ILE A 261 -7.75 -15.20 -2.70
CA ILE A 261 -7.85 -13.77 -2.40
C ILE A 261 -8.06 -12.98 -3.70
N PRO A 262 -9.07 -12.13 -3.80
CA PRO A 262 -9.31 -11.32 -4.99
C PRO A 262 -8.15 -10.39 -5.29
N SER A 263 -7.75 -10.36 -6.57
CA SER A 263 -6.86 -9.32 -7.10
C SER A 263 -7.73 -8.28 -7.80
N PRO A 264 -8.01 -7.13 -7.18
CA PRO A 264 -8.84 -6.11 -7.81
C PRO A 264 -8.14 -5.54 -9.03
N ALA A 265 -8.93 -5.17 -10.02
CA ALA A 265 -8.44 -4.38 -11.13
C ALA A 265 -7.81 -3.09 -10.61
N MET A 266 -6.66 -2.71 -11.14
CA MET A 266 -5.94 -1.48 -10.80
C MET A 266 -6.63 -0.24 -11.41
N HIS A 267 -7.96 -0.25 -11.44
CA HIS A 267 -8.74 0.82 -12.04
C HIS A 267 -8.94 1.94 -11.00
N LEU A 268 -8.33 3.08 -11.29
CA LEU A 268 -8.65 4.34 -10.64
C LEU A 268 -9.53 5.12 -11.61
N PRO A 269 -10.83 5.30 -11.32
CA PRO A 269 -11.81 5.80 -12.30
C PRO A 269 -11.49 7.15 -12.94
N TRP A 270 -10.68 7.97 -12.25
CA TRP A 270 -10.27 9.31 -12.68
C TRP A 270 -8.97 9.33 -13.50
N LEU A 271 -8.30 8.16 -13.71
CA LEU A 271 -7.05 8.09 -14.45
C LEU A 271 -7.20 7.76 -15.93
N GLY A 272 -8.42 7.48 -16.42
CA GLY A 272 -8.52 6.85 -17.72
C GLY A 272 -7.69 5.56 -17.76
N THR A 273 -7.73 4.80 -18.82
CA THR A 273 -6.99 3.54 -18.91
C THR A 273 -5.47 3.76 -18.94
N CYS A 274 -4.82 3.80 -17.78
CA CYS A 274 -3.43 3.35 -17.65
C CYS A 274 -3.46 1.82 -17.70
N SER A 275 -3.75 1.27 -18.87
CA SER A 275 -3.72 -0.17 -19.15
C SER A 275 -2.32 -0.62 -19.49
#